data_41e6793141a810cdc51eb63b737ddf9a
#
_entry.id   41e6793141a810cdc51eb63b737ddf9a
#
_cell.length_a   1.000
_cell.length_b   1.000
_cell.length_c   1.000
_cell.angle_alpha   90.00
_cell.angle_beta   90.00
_cell.angle_gamma   90.00
#
_symmetry.space_group_name_H-M   'P 1'
#
loop_
_entity.id
_entity.type
_entity.pdbx_description
1 polymer ?
#
loop_
_entity_poly.entity_id
_entity_poly.type
_entity_poly.pdbx_seq_one_letter_code
_entity_poly.pdbx_strand_id
1 'polypeptide(L)'
;MLPAPRSIIGVVCRGFQKIIADDEVFKSITDILHDLRCLTTVAHYSDCKVHSEMPIFVSLCYGVDERLGRLLAMEWSAIFESCRLAAMVFVEVVLLHNNTPNTVLLAAGMKRTLSRANMEMLQQQQPELLTWILYMGNIAAFETEMAPWFLRSFSQMLSFQRLSLFETVRNVLIEFLWLDGVSNEHLKSVWPEVQEMI
;
A
#
# COMPACT_ATOMS: atom_id res chain seq x y z
N MET A 1 5.50 27.87 18.61
CA MET A 1 5.22 27.95 17.16
C MET A 1 5.58 26.59 16.55
N LEU A 2 4.61 25.72 16.31
CA LEU A 2 4.85 24.40 15.71
C LEU A 2 5.24 24.59 14.24
N PRO A 3 6.24 23.87 13.72
CA PRO A 3 6.64 23.98 12.32
C PRO A 3 5.48 23.55 11.40
N ALA A 4 5.29 24.30 10.33
CA ALA A 4 4.18 24.14 9.41
C ALA A 4 4.15 22.71 8.79
N PRO A 5 2.95 22.13 8.58
CA PRO A 5 2.75 20.74 8.13
C PRO A 5 3.26 20.43 6.70
N ARG A 6 3.88 21.39 6.03
CA ARG A 6 4.34 21.26 4.63
C ARG A 6 5.43 20.22 4.39
N SER A 7 6.26 19.87 5.40
CA SER A 7 7.37 18.92 5.20
C SER A 7 6.92 17.45 5.23
N ILE A 8 5.92 17.11 6.06
CA ILE A 8 5.42 15.72 6.21
C ILE A 8 4.55 15.34 5.01
N ILE A 9 3.72 16.28 4.52
CA ILE A 9 2.84 16.06 3.37
C ILE A 9 3.64 15.78 2.08
N GLY A 10 4.84 16.39 1.92
CA GLY A 10 5.71 16.15 0.77
C GLY A 10 6.36 14.77 0.74
N VAL A 11 6.59 14.16 1.90
CA VAL A 11 7.34 12.88 2.03
C VAL A 11 6.44 11.67 1.77
N VAL A 12 5.18 11.70 2.25
CA VAL A 12 4.26 10.54 2.29
C VAL A 12 3.86 9.95 0.92
N CYS A 13 4.16 10.59 -0.21
CA CYS A 13 3.81 10.09 -1.53
C CYS A 13 4.87 10.32 -2.60
N ARG A 14 6.12 10.48 -2.21
CA ARG A 14 7.23 10.70 -3.16
C ARG A 14 7.38 9.53 -4.15
N GLY A 15 7.11 8.30 -3.70
CA GLY A 15 7.13 7.11 -4.52
C GLY A 15 6.13 7.19 -5.67
N PHE A 16 4.88 7.58 -5.40
CA PHE A 16 3.87 7.74 -6.45
C PHE A 16 4.18 8.90 -7.40
N GLN A 17 4.77 10.00 -6.92
CA GLN A 17 5.13 11.14 -7.77
C GLN A 17 6.11 10.75 -8.87
N LYS A 18 7.09 9.90 -8.56
CA LYS A 18 8.05 9.38 -9.56
C LYS A 18 7.33 8.60 -10.66
N ILE A 19 6.38 7.75 -10.28
CA ILE A 19 5.65 6.86 -11.20
C ILE A 19 4.67 7.65 -12.07
N ILE A 20 3.92 8.59 -11.47
CA ILE A 20 2.95 9.45 -12.18
C ILE A 20 3.65 10.31 -13.24
N ALA A 21 4.89 10.74 -13.00
CA ALA A 21 5.64 11.54 -13.96
C ALA A 21 5.95 10.76 -15.24
N ASP A 22 6.14 9.44 -15.13
CA ASP A 22 6.62 8.59 -16.21
C ASP A 22 5.50 7.78 -16.90
N ASP A 23 4.29 7.72 -16.34
CA ASP A 23 3.20 6.86 -16.83
C ASP A 23 1.86 7.61 -16.89
N GLU A 24 1.31 7.78 -18.11
CA GLU A 24 0.01 8.42 -18.35
C GLU A 24 -1.16 7.68 -17.66
N VAL A 25 -1.04 6.37 -17.52
CA VAL A 25 -2.07 5.55 -16.86
C VAL A 25 -2.16 5.91 -15.38
N PHE A 26 -1.02 6.09 -14.71
CA PHE A 26 -0.99 6.52 -13.31
C PHE A 26 -1.54 7.93 -13.10
N LYS A 27 -1.53 8.79 -14.12
CA LYS A 27 -2.17 10.12 -14.03
C LYS A 27 -3.67 10.03 -13.77
N SER A 28 -4.34 8.99 -14.25
CA SER A 28 -5.78 8.79 -14.07
C SER A 28 -6.19 8.57 -12.61
N ILE A 29 -5.28 8.11 -11.76
CA ILE A 29 -5.53 7.90 -10.32
C ILE A 29 -4.89 8.95 -9.42
N THR A 30 -4.26 9.98 -10.00
CA THR A 30 -3.54 11.01 -9.26
C THR A 30 -4.40 11.67 -8.19
N ASP A 31 -5.64 12.06 -8.55
CA ASP A 31 -6.57 12.70 -7.63
C ASP A 31 -6.95 11.76 -6.48
N ILE A 32 -7.13 10.47 -6.77
CA ILE A 32 -7.45 9.46 -5.77
C ILE A 32 -6.28 9.26 -4.81
N LEU A 33 -5.05 9.17 -5.34
CA LEU A 33 -3.84 9.04 -4.51
C LEU A 33 -3.60 10.31 -3.66
N HIS A 34 -3.96 11.49 -4.20
CA HIS A 34 -3.92 12.74 -3.45
C HIS A 34 -4.92 12.72 -2.29
N ASP A 35 -6.16 12.28 -2.52
CA ASP A 35 -7.18 12.17 -1.49
C ASP A 35 -6.77 11.16 -0.41
N LEU A 36 -6.23 9.99 -0.80
CA LEU A 36 -5.68 9.01 0.14
C LEU A 36 -4.58 9.59 1.02
N ARG A 37 -3.72 10.39 0.43
CA ARG A 37 -2.67 11.10 1.17
C ARG A 37 -3.27 12.08 2.19
N CYS A 38 -4.30 12.84 1.81
CA CYS A 38 -4.98 13.74 2.73
C CYS A 38 -5.62 12.97 3.89
N LEU A 39 -6.31 11.87 3.61
CA LEU A 39 -6.91 10.99 4.62
C LEU A 39 -5.83 10.39 5.55
N THR A 40 -4.72 9.92 5.01
CA THR A 40 -3.59 9.41 5.79
C THR A 40 -3.04 10.49 6.73
N THR A 41 -2.96 11.74 6.27
CA THR A 41 -2.52 12.87 7.09
C THR A 41 -3.50 13.12 8.24
N VAL A 42 -4.80 13.11 7.97
CA VAL A 42 -5.83 13.25 9.02
C VAL A 42 -5.71 12.12 10.03
N ALA A 43 -5.60 10.88 9.57
CA ALA A 43 -5.46 9.70 10.43
C ALA A 43 -4.19 9.76 11.30
N HIS A 44 -3.09 10.28 10.75
CA HIS A 44 -1.82 10.40 11.49
C HIS A 44 -1.87 11.41 12.65
N TYR A 45 -2.63 12.51 12.48
CA TYR A 45 -2.80 13.53 13.52
C TYR A 45 -3.96 13.25 14.49
N SER A 46 -4.83 12.30 14.17
CA SER A 46 -5.87 11.81 15.05
C SER A 46 -5.36 10.61 15.84
N ASP A 47 -5.81 10.44 17.09
CA ASP A 47 -5.50 9.22 17.83
C ASP A 47 -6.03 8.02 17.03
N CYS A 48 -5.15 7.01 16.76
CA CYS A 48 -5.36 5.93 15.79
C CYS A 48 -6.71 5.18 15.89
N LYS A 49 -7.40 5.29 17.02
CA LYS A 49 -8.74 4.68 17.22
C LYS A 49 -9.89 5.65 16.95
N VAL A 50 -9.66 6.94 17.03
CA VAL A 50 -10.73 7.96 16.98
C VAL A 50 -11.14 8.28 15.54
N HIS A 51 -10.20 8.29 14.59
CA HIS A 51 -10.54 8.67 13.21
C HIS A 51 -11.44 7.65 12.50
N SER A 52 -11.26 6.34 12.75
CA SER A 52 -12.11 5.30 12.16
C SER A 52 -13.54 5.29 12.68
N GLU A 53 -13.81 6.00 13.79
CA GLU A 53 -15.14 6.17 14.36
C GLU A 53 -15.81 7.49 13.92
N MET A 54 -15.07 8.39 13.24
CA MET A 54 -15.63 9.66 12.75
C MET A 54 -16.46 9.46 11.47
N PRO A 55 -17.78 9.72 11.46
CA PRO A 55 -18.63 9.43 10.31
C PRO A 55 -18.19 10.11 9.01
N ILE A 56 -17.66 11.34 9.10
CA ILE A 56 -17.16 12.10 7.94
C ILE A 56 -15.91 11.43 7.38
N PHE A 57 -14.95 11.01 8.22
CA PHE A 57 -13.75 10.32 7.79
C PHE A 57 -14.07 9.00 7.10
N VAL A 58 -14.93 8.20 7.72
CA VAL A 58 -15.41 6.91 7.18
C VAL A 58 -16.10 7.11 5.83
N SER A 59 -16.97 8.13 5.71
CA SER A 59 -17.65 8.45 4.44
C SER A 59 -16.68 8.84 3.34
N LEU A 60 -15.63 9.61 3.66
CA LEU A 60 -14.59 9.97 2.70
C LEU A 60 -13.76 8.76 2.26
N CYS A 61 -13.42 7.86 3.18
CA CYS A 61 -12.74 6.61 2.87
C CYS A 61 -13.57 5.75 1.90
N TYR A 62 -14.86 5.55 2.16
CA TYR A 62 -15.74 4.83 1.23
C TYR A 62 -15.89 5.52 -0.12
N GLY A 63 -15.91 6.85 -0.17
CA GLY A 63 -15.92 7.60 -1.42
C GLY A 63 -14.67 7.37 -2.27
N VAL A 64 -13.51 7.24 -1.64
CA VAL A 64 -12.25 6.88 -2.30
C VAL A 64 -12.27 5.43 -2.78
N ASP A 65 -12.74 4.51 -1.94
CA ASP A 65 -12.84 3.09 -2.28
C ASP A 65 -13.78 2.85 -3.48
N GLU A 66 -14.93 3.52 -3.51
CA GLU A 66 -15.86 3.47 -4.63
C GLU A 66 -15.22 4.00 -5.94
N ARG A 67 -14.45 5.09 -5.88
CA ARG A 67 -13.73 5.62 -7.05
C ARG A 67 -12.67 4.65 -7.55
N LEU A 68 -11.91 4.01 -6.67
CA LEU A 68 -10.98 2.93 -7.01
C LEU A 68 -11.72 1.75 -7.64
N GLY A 69 -12.88 1.36 -7.10
CA GLY A 69 -13.72 0.29 -7.63
C GLY A 69 -14.22 0.58 -9.06
N ARG A 70 -14.58 1.81 -9.37
CA ARG A 70 -15.04 2.22 -10.71
C ARG A 70 -13.97 2.12 -11.80
N LEU A 71 -12.70 2.10 -11.45
CA LEU A 71 -11.60 1.93 -12.40
C LEU A 71 -11.48 0.50 -12.95
N LEU A 72 -12.25 -0.47 -12.46
CA LEU A 72 -12.27 -1.87 -12.93
C LEU A 72 -12.63 -2.04 -14.42
N ALA A 73 -13.29 -1.07 -15.03
CA ALA A 73 -13.80 -1.18 -16.40
C ALA A 73 -12.75 -0.99 -17.50
N MET A 74 -11.48 -0.76 -17.15
CA MET A 74 -10.40 -0.47 -18.10
C MET A 74 -9.39 -1.64 -18.15
N GLU A 75 -8.80 -1.89 -19.31
CA GLU A 75 -7.69 -2.84 -19.43
C GLU A 75 -6.39 -2.19 -18.91
N TRP A 76 -6.04 -2.51 -17.67
CA TRP A 76 -4.87 -1.97 -17.00
C TRP A 76 -3.65 -2.89 -17.11
N SER A 77 -2.46 -2.31 -17.03
CA SER A 77 -1.25 -3.09 -16.78
C SER A 77 -1.32 -3.80 -15.44
N ALA A 78 -0.63 -4.93 -15.32
CA ALA A 78 -0.64 -5.73 -14.09
C ALA A 78 -0.16 -4.92 -12.86
N ILE A 79 0.82 -4.03 -13.04
CA ILE A 79 1.33 -3.19 -11.95
C ILE A 79 0.30 -2.15 -11.51
N PHE A 80 -0.42 -1.54 -12.46
CA PHE A 80 -1.46 -0.58 -12.15
C PHE A 80 -2.62 -1.24 -11.40
N GLU A 81 -3.13 -2.37 -11.91
CA GLU A 81 -4.22 -3.12 -11.24
C GLU A 81 -3.80 -3.57 -9.83
N SER A 82 -2.58 -4.05 -9.67
CA SER A 82 -2.07 -4.43 -8.35
C SER A 82 -1.93 -3.20 -7.42
N CYS A 83 -1.51 -2.05 -7.94
CA CYS A 83 -1.44 -0.79 -7.20
C CYS A 83 -2.84 -0.33 -6.76
N ARG A 84 -3.83 -0.40 -7.64
CA ARG A 84 -5.23 -0.08 -7.35
C ARG A 84 -5.79 -0.95 -6.21
N LEU A 85 -5.59 -2.27 -6.30
CA LEU A 85 -6.02 -3.21 -5.27
C LEU A 85 -5.30 -2.97 -3.94
N ALA A 86 -3.99 -2.66 -3.97
CA ALA A 86 -3.22 -2.31 -2.79
C ALA A 86 -3.72 -1.01 -2.13
N ALA A 87 -4.14 -0.02 -2.92
CA ALA A 87 -4.76 1.21 -2.42
C ALA A 87 -6.10 0.93 -1.73
N MET A 88 -6.94 0.01 -2.27
CA MET A 88 -8.18 -0.43 -1.62
C MET A 88 -7.89 -1.15 -0.29
N VAL A 89 -6.89 -2.02 -0.24
CA VAL A 89 -6.43 -2.64 1.01
C VAL A 89 -6.01 -1.57 2.03
N PHE A 90 -5.29 -0.55 1.59
CA PHE A 90 -4.89 0.55 2.46
C PHE A 90 -6.09 1.27 3.06
N VAL A 91 -7.13 1.55 2.26
CA VAL A 91 -8.38 2.14 2.77
C VAL A 91 -9.05 1.24 3.80
N GLU A 92 -9.31 -0.02 3.45
CA GLU A 92 -10.09 -0.92 4.29
C GLU A 92 -9.35 -1.30 5.58
N VAL A 93 -8.10 -1.77 5.46
CA VAL A 93 -7.37 -2.33 6.60
C VAL A 93 -6.64 -1.27 7.39
N VAL A 94 -5.96 -0.33 6.71
CA VAL A 94 -5.08 0.62 7.39
C VAL A 94 -5.84 1.85 7.89
N LEU A 95 -6.75 2.40 7.09
CA LEU A 95 -7.51 3.59 7.49
C LEU A 95 -8.77 3.27 8.27
N LEU A 96 -9.54 2.25 7.88
CA LEU A 96 -10.82 1.89 8.50
C LEU A 96 -10.70 0.78 9.55
N HIS A 97 -9.54 0.14 9.68
CA HIS A 97 -9.32 -1.02 10.58
C HIS A 97 -10.31 -2.17 10.32
N ASN A 98 -10.80 -2.29 9.09
CA ASN A 98 -11.75 -3.31 8.69
C ASN A 98 -11.00 -4.51 8.10
N ASN A 99 -11.04 -5.64 8.80
CA ASN A 99 -10.59 -6.92 8.23
C ASN A 99 -11.82 -7.72 7.82
N THR A 100 -12.23 -7.57 6.57
CA THR A 100 -13.48 -8.16 6.04
C THR A 100 -13.17 -9.28 5.02
N PRO A 101 -14.13 -10.14 4.66
CA PRO A 101 -13.98 -11.07 3.55
C PRO A 101 -13.56 -10.39 2.23
N ASN A 102 -13.93 -9.12 2.03
CA ASN A 102 -13.51 -8.33 0.88
C ASN A 102 -11.99 -8.14 0.81
N THR A 103 -11.34 -7.95 1.95
CA THR A 103 -9.87 -7.83 2.03
C THR A 103 -9.16 -9.07 1.49
N VAL A 104 -9.69 -10.27 1.79
CA VAL A 104 -9.17 -11.53 1.27
C VAL A 104 -9.35 -11.62 -0.26
N LEU A 105 -10.47 -11.11 -0.80
CA LEU A 105 -10.69 -11.04 -2.25
C LEU A 105 -9.73 -10.06 -2.93
N LEU A 106 -9.41 -8.94 -2.30
CA LEU A 106 -8.40 -7.99 -2.79
C LEU A 106 -7.02 -8.65 -2.84
N ALA A 107 -6.62 -9.37 -1.78
CA ALA A 107 -5.38 -10.14 -1.77
C ALA A 107 -5.34 -11.20 -2.88
N ALA A 108 -6.43 -11.96 -3.06
CA ALA A 108 -6.54 -12.95 -4.13
C ALA A 108 -6.45 -12.30 -5.52
N GLY A 109 -7.05 -11.13 -5.71
CA GLY A 109 -6.94 -10.32 -6.92
C GLY A 109 -5.49 -9.92 -7.20
N MET A 110 -4.79 -9.33 -6.22
CA MET A 110 -3.39 -8.95 -6.34
C MET A 110 -2.49 -10.16 -6.67
N LYS A 111 -2.63 -11.26 -5.93
CA LYS A 111 -1.87 -12.50 -6.19
C LYS A 111 -2.08 -12.98 -7.62
N ARG A 112 -3.34 -13.03 -8.10
CA ARG A 112 -3.68 -13.46 -9.46
C ARG A 112 -3.04 -12.56 -10.52
N THR A 113 -3.12 -11.26 -10.32
CA THR A 113 -2.57 -10.27 -11.27
C THR A 113 -1.05 -10.34 -11.32
N LEU A 114 -0.39 -10.37 -10.18
CA LEU A 114 1.06 -10.46 -10.09
C LEU A 114 1.60 -11.82 -10.60
N SER A 115 0.90 -12.93 -10.34
CA SER A 115 1.31 -14.25 -10.83
C SER A 115 1.23 -14.39 -12.36
N ARG A 116 0.45 -13.54 -13.05
CA ARG A 116 0.35 -13.49 -14.51
C ARG A 116 1.31 -12.49 -15.14
N ALA A 117 1.89 -11.60 -14.34
CA ALA A 117 2.81 -10.58 -14.79
C ALA A 117 4.23 -11.13 -14.97
N ASN A 118 5.01 -10.45 -15.80
CA ASN A 118 6.46 -10.69 -15.82
C ASN A 118 7.09 -10.00 -14.59
N MET A 119 7.24 -10.76 -13.51
CA MET A 119 7.76 -10.26 -12.23
C MET A 119 9.18 -9.70 -12.37
N GLU A 120 10.05 -10.31 -13.19
CA GLU A 120 11.43 -9.82 -13.40
C GLU A 120 11.43 -8.41 -14.00
N MET A 121 10.55 -8.17 -14.98
CA MET A 121 10.39 -6.86 -15.58
C MET A 121 9.88 -5.83 -14.55
N LEU A 122 8.88 -6.19 -13.76
CA LEU A 122 8.34 -5.30 -12.71
C LEU A 122 9.38 -4.98 -11.64
N GLN A 123 10.18 -5.95 -11.24
CA GLN A 123 11.29 -5.78 -10.29
C GLN A 123 12.34 -4.78 -10.81
N GLN A 124 12.60 -4.78 -12.10
CA GLN A 124 13.58 -3.86 -12.70
C GLN A 124 13.02 -2.45 -12.90
N GLN A 125 11.75 -2.34 -13.32
CA GLN A 125 11.15 -1.07 -13.68
C GLN A 125 10.62 -0.28 -12.49
N GLN A 126 9.97 -0.96 -11.54
CA GLN A 126 9.24 -0.34 -10.42
C GLN A 126 9.48 -1.08 -9.10
N PRO A 127 10.74 -1.25 -8.66
CA PRO A 127 11.07 -2.08 -7.50
C PRO A 127 10.44 -1.58 -6.21
N GLU A 128 10.47 -0.28 -5.96
CA GLU A 128 9.95 0.33 -4.73
C GLU A 128 8.40 0.20 -4.65
N LEU A 129 7.70 0.46 -5.78
CA LEU A 129 6.25 0.29 -5.86
C LEU A 129 5.84 -1.17 -5.66
N LEU A 130 6.55 -2.09 -6.31
CA LEU A 130 6.27 -3.52 -6.16
C LEU A 130 6.47 -3.99 -4.71
N THR A 131 7.49 -3.47 -4.02
CA THR A 131 7.72 -3.72 -2.59
C THR A 131 6.51 -3.27 -1.77
N TRP A 132 5.98 -2.06 -2.01
CA TRP A 132 4.81 -1.55 -1.31
C TRP A 132 3.55 -2.38 -1.62
N ILE A 133 3.32 -2.75 -2.89
CA ILE A 133 2.18 -3.61 -3.28
C ILE A 133 2.24 -4.97 -2.58
N LEU A 134 3.40 -5.62 -2.57
CA LEU A 134 3.58 -6.92 -1.92
C LEU A 134 3.38 -6.82 -0.41
N TYR A 135 3.81 -5.72 0.20
CA TYR A 135 3.57 -5.45 1.60
C TYR A 135 2.07 -5.25 1.91
N MET A 136 1.33 -4.50 1.09
CA MET A 136 -0.12 -4.38 1.24
C MET A 136 -0.82 -5.72 1.05
N GLY A 137 -0.36 -6.54 0.11
CA GLY A 137 -0.85 -7.90 -0.07
C GLY A 137 -0.58 -8.79 1.15
N ASN A 138 0.56 -8.62 1.83
CA ASN A 138 0.87 -9.33 3.06
C ASN A 138 -0.07 -8.93 4.20
N ILE A 139 -0.37 -7.63 4.35
CA ILE A 139 -1.38 -7.14 5.30
C ILE A 139 -2.76 -7.76 5.02
N ALA A 140 -3.21 -7.72 3.76
CA ALA A 140 -4.52 -8.23 3.38
C ALA A 140 -4.67 -9.75 3.48
N ALA A 141 -3.56 -10.46 3.32
CA ALA A 141 -3.51 -11.93 3.38
C ALA A 141 -3.19 -12.47 4.78
N PHE A 142 -3.03 -11.61 5.77
CA PHE A 142 -2.66 -12.03 7.12
C PHE A 142 -3.63 -13.09 7.65
N GLU A 143 -3.08 -14.17 8.24
CA GLU A 143 -3.85 -15.36 8.71
C GLU A 143 -4.63 -16.12 7.62
N THR A 144 -4.30 -15.93 6.34
CA THR A 144 -4.89 -16.70 5.23
C THR A 144 -3.87 -17.66 4.58
N GLU A 145 -4.35 -18.58 3.77
CA GLU A 145 -3.49 -19.49 2.98
C GLU A 145 -2.59 -18.76 1.96
N MET A 146 -2.87 -17.49 1.70
CA MET A 146 -2.08 -16.65 0.78
C MET A 146 -0.91 -15.95 1.45
N ALA A 147 -0.90 -15.83 2.78
CA ALA A 147 0.15 -15.14 3.53
C ALA A 147 1.57 -15.62 3.18
N PRO A 148 1.86 -16.95 3.11
CA PRO A 148 3.20 -17.41 2.76
C PRO A 148 3.67 -17.00 1.36
N TRP A 149 2.74 -16.84 0.41
CA TRP A 149 3.08 -16.39 -0.94
C TRP A 149 3.51 -14.92 -0.94
N PHE A 150 2.73 -14.05 -0.29
CA PHE A 150 3.07 -12.64 -0.20
C PHE A 150 4.35 -12.40 0.60
N LEU A 151 4.51 -13.09 1.72
CA LEU A 151 5.70 -12.98 2.55
C LEU A 151 6.96 -13.37 1.79
N ARG A 152 6.93 -14.51 1.08
CA ARG A 152 8.05 -14.96 0.25
C ARG A 152 8.36 -13.97 -0.88
N SER A 153 7.33 -13.51 -1.59
CA SER A 153 7.53 -12.55 -2.68
C SER A 153 8.08 -11.21 -2.18
N PHE A 154 7.61 -10.76 -1.01
CA PHE A 154 8.12 -9.56 -0.34
C PHE A 154 9.60 -9.74 0.04
N SER A 155 9.96 -10.83 0.71
CA SER A 155 11.36 -11.12 1.08
C SER A 155 12.29 -11.24 -0.14
N GLN A 156 11.84 -11.89 -1.22
CA GLN A 156 12.59 -11.94 -2.48
C GLN A 156 12.82 -10.55 -3.06
N MET A 157 11.82 -9.66 -2.97
CA MET A 157 11.95 -8.29 -3.45
C MET A 157 12.93 -7.48 -2.61
N LEU A 158 12.94 -7.67 -1.28
CA LEU A 158 13.91 -7.05 -0.39
C LEU A 158 15.34 -7.52 -0.68
N SER A 159 15.52 -8.83 -0.90
CA SER A 159 16.82 -9.42 -1.28
C SER A 159 17.31 -8.85 -2.62
N PHE A 160 16.44 -8.72 -3.62
CA PHE A 160 16.75 -8.11 -4.91
C PHE A 160 17.26 -6.67 -4.75
N GLN A 161 16.61 -5.88 -3.89
CA GLN A 161 17.00 -4.49 -3.60
C GLN A 161 18.13 -4.38 -2.55
N ARG A 162 18.62 -5.49 -2.00
CA ARG A 162 19.61 -5.54 -0.91
C ARG A 162 19.15 -4.78 0.35
N LEU A 163 17.86 -4.85 0.66
CA LEU A 163 17.26 -4.24 1.83
C LEU A 163 17.17 -5.27 2.95
N SER A 164 18.14 -5.27 3.87
CA SER A 164 18.22 -6.24 4.98
C SER A 164 17.95 -5.65 6.37
N LEU A 165 17.77 -4.32 6.46
CA LEU A 165 17.51 -3.64 7.72
C LEU A 165 16.07 -3.15 7.79
N PHE A 166 15.41 -3.37 8.92
CA PHE A 166 14.04 -2.94 9.18
C PHE A 166 13.80 -1.46 8.80
N GLU A 167 14.68 -0.56 9.25
CA GLU A 167 14.54 0.87 9.01
C GLU A 167 14.68 1.23 7.52
N THR A 168 15.53 0.52 6.77
CA THR A 168 15.66 0.77 5.32
C THR A 168 14.42 0.33 4.56
N VAL A 169 13.84 -0.81 4.93
CA VAL A 169 12.56 -1.30 4.37
C VAL A 169 11.42 -0.34 4.71
N ARG A 170 11.30 0.04 5.98
CA ARG A 170 10.33 1.02 6.44
C ARG A 170 10.42 2.33 5.65
N ASN A 171 11.64 2.84 5.41
CA ASN A 171 11.87 4.07 4.66
C ASN A 171 11.38 3.97 3.21
N VAL A 172 11.53 2.81 2.55
CA VAL A 172 10.96 2.57 1.21
C VAL A 172 9.43 2.59 1.27
N LEU A 173 8.81 1.92 2.25
CA LEU A 173 7.35 1.84 2.37
C LEU A 173 6.69 3.19 2.67
N ILE A 174 7.34 4.05 3.48
CA ILE A 174 6.87 5.40 3.82
C ILE A 174 6.80 6.33 2.59
N GLU A 175 7.62 6.10 1.56
CA GLU A 175 7.56 6.88 0.32
C GLU A 175 6.22 6.72 -0.42
N PHE A 176 5.42 5.71 -0.06
CA PHE A 176 4.06 5.45 -0.54
C PHE A 176 3.01 5.82 0.52
N LEU A 177 1.95 5.03 0.67
CA LEU A 177 0.94 5.21 1.72
C LEU A 177 1.33 4.42 2.96
N TRP A 178 1.40 5.11 4.10
CA TRP A 178 1.85 4.55 5.36
C TRP A 178 1.15 5.22 6.55
N LEU A 179 0.68 4.43 7.50
CA LEU A 179 0.15 4.89 8.77
C LEU A 179 0.90 4.18 9.91
N ASP A 180 1.68 4.92 10.69
CA ASP A 180 2.65 4.37 11.66
C ASP A 180 2.04 3.35 12.63
N GLY A 181 0.88 3.60 13.20
CA GLY A 181 0.24 2.69 14.15
C GLY A 181 0.03 1.28 13.58
N VAL A 182 -0.65 1.21 12.44
CA VAL A 182 -1.04 -0.08 11.84
C VAL A 182 0.09 -0.70 11.03
N SER A 183 0.64 0.09 10.10
CA SER A 183 1.64 -0.44 9.17
C SER A 183 2.94 -0.85 9.89
N ASN A 184 3.39 -0.07 10.87
CA ASN A 184 4.61 -0.39 11.60
C ASN A 184 4.46 -1.62 12.52
N GLU A 185 3.29 -1.78 13.15
CA GLU A 185 3.01 -2.96 13.97
C GLU A 185 2.97 -4.24 13.13
N HIS A 186 2.31 -4.19 11.98
CA HIS A 186 2.29 -5.33 11.06
C HIS A 186 3.69 -5.66 10.54
N LEU A 187 4.48 -4.67 10.11
CA LEU A 187 5.85 -4.91 9.64
C LEU A 187 6.71 -5.55 10.73
N LYS A 188 6.59 -5.09 11.99
CA LYS A 188 7.29 -5.70 13.13
C LYS A 188 6.86 -7.16 13.36
N SER A 189 5.58 -7.47 13.19
CA SER A 189 5.08 -8.84 13.42
C SER A 189 5.61 -9.85 12.42
N VAL A 190 5.77 -9.47 11.15
CA VAL A 190 6.28 -10.35 10.09
C VAL A 190 7.81 -10.29 9.93
N TRP A 191 8.47 -9.33 10.53
CA TRP A 191 9.90 -9.08 10.34
C TRP A 191 10.81 -10.27 10.70
N PRO A 192 10.58 -11.02 11.79
CA PRO A 192 11.39 -12.21 12.09
C PRO A 192 11.41 -13.23 10.95
N GLU A 193 10.24 -13.52 10.37
CA GLU A 193 10.13 -14.46 9.24
C GLU A 193 10.78 -13.90 7.97
N VAL A 194 10.64 -12.59 7.73
CA VAL A 194 11.32 -11.90 6.63
C VAL A 194 12.83 -12.04 6.75
N GLN A 195 13.39 -11.82 7.96
CA GLN A 195 14.83 -11.91 8.20
C GLN A 195 15.40 -13.31 7.96
N GLU A 196 14.62 -14.37 8.18
CA GLU A 196 15.04 -15.74 7.89
C GLU A 196 15.09 -16.05 6.38
N MET A 197 14.42 -15.21 5.55
CA MET A 197 14.29 -15.43 4.11
C MET A 197 15.22 -14.56 3.27
N ILE A 198 15.79 -13.47 3.83
CA ILE A 198 16.69 -12.55 3.15
C ILE A 198 18.16 -12.82 3.52
#